data_82ea0606139ee1a9b562170facc5827e
#
_entry.id   82ea0606139ee1a9b562170facc5827e
#
_cell.length_a   1.000
_cell.length_b   1.000
_cell.length_c   1.000
_cell.angle_alpha   90.00
_cell.angle_beta   90.00
_cell.angle_gamma   90.00
#
_symmetry.space_group_name_H-M   'P 1'
#
loop_
_entity.id
_entity.type
_entity.pdbx_description
1 polymer ?
#
loop_
_entity_poly.entity_id
_entity_poly.type
_entity_poly.pdbx_seq_one_letter_code
_entity_poly.pdbx_strand_id
1 'polypeptide(L)'
;MQQALFGLLGHMTNSITEIEVIDWELTDYADAFEQQKLRVEQRRTGECGDALIFTEHTPVYTMGMRKDSEQHLLWTETECSRQGIAVFKSNRGGDITYHGPGQIVGYPILSLAHRKDLHAYLRDIEEVVIRTLAIYGLAAARREGNTGIWLSNARKICAIGVAVRSWITYHGFALNVCPDMAHFDGIVPCGISDGSVTSLANELDEAVDIAEVKARLAVEFKQVFRNST
;
A
#
# COMPACT_ATOMS: atom_id res chain seq x y z
N MET A 1 58.02 -9.11 30.50
CA MET A 1 56.56 -9.11 30.83
C MET A 1 55.87 -8.20 29.82
N GLN A 2 55.36 -8.80 28.81
CA GLN A 2 54.66 -8.14 27.70
C GLN A 2 53.21 -8.60 27.77
N GLN A 3 52.28 -7.75 28.17
CA GLN A 3 50.85 -8.02 28.09
C GLN A 3 50.26 -7.35 26.85
N ALA A 4 49.69 -8.20 26.03
CA ALA A 4 49.04 -7.87 24.77
C ALA A 4 47.74 -7.12 24.99
N LEU A 5 47.61 -5.95 24.34
CA LEU A 5 46.34 -5.25 24.10
C LEU A 5 45.65 -5.92 22.91
N PHE A 6 44.64 -6.74 23.18
CA PHE A 6 43.69 -7.17 22.13
C PHE A 6 42.55 -6.14 22.08
N GLY A 7 42.61 -5.30 21.07
CA GLY A 7 41.53 -4.39 20.75
C GLY A 7 40.28 -5.12 20.28
N LEU A 8 39.14 -4.85 20.92
CA LEU A 8 37.82 -5.19 20.44
C LEU A 8 37.53 -4.40 19.15
N LEU A 9 37.79 -5.00 18.01
CA LEU A 9 37.15 -4.59 16.75
C LEU A 9 35.71 -5.15 16.79
N GLY A 10 34.78 -4.32 17.28
CA GLY A 10 33.36 -4.58 17.10
C GLY A 10 33.07 -4.63 15.60
N HIS A 11 32.79 -5.82 15.10
CA HIS A 11 32.19 -5.98 13.79
C HIS A 11 30.81 -5.33 13.81
N MET A 12 30.71 -4.10 13.33
CA MET A 12 29.45 -3.56 12.87
C MET A 12 29.07 -4.36 11.61
N THR A 13 28.46 -5.51 11.82
CA THR A 13 27.73 -6.18 10.75
C THR A 13 26.60 -5.22 10.38
N ASN A 14 26.71 -4.64 9.20
CA ASN A 14 25.63 -3.93 8.54
C ASN A 14 24.55 -4.99 8.22
N SER A 15 23.75 -5.35 9.23
CA SER A 15 22.66 -6.27 9.06
C SER A 15 21.63 -5.52 8.23
N ILE A 16 21.56 -5.86 6.94
CA ILE A 16 20.41 -5.52 6.11
C ILE A 16 19.21 -6.06 6.86
N THR A 17 18.43 -5.17 7.47
CA THR A 17 17.27 -5.56 8.27
C THR A 17 16.30 -6.24 7.32
N GLU A 18 16.11 -7.54 7.49
CA GLU A 18 15.19 -8.30 6.64
C GLU A 18 13.77 -7.74 6.84
N ILE A 19 13.11 -7.40 5.72
CA ILE A 19 11.72 -6.91 5.77
C ILE A 19 10.81 -8.09 6.07
N GLU A 20 10.14 -8.04 7.23
CA GLU A 20 9.14 -9.02 7.62
C GLU A 20 7.90 -8.91 6.71
N VAL A 21 7.33 -10.04 6.30
CA VAL A 21 6.06 -10.07 5.56
C VAL A 21 5.00 -10.68 6.46
N ILE A 22 3.92 -9.93 6.68
CA ILE A 22 2.81 -10.30 7.56
C ILE A 22 1.53 -10.27 6.75
N ASP A 23 0.61 -11.18 6.99
CA ASP A 23 -0.75 -11.12 6.44
C ASP A 23 -1.76 -11.00 7.59
N TRP A 24 -2.55 -9.93 7.60
CA TRP A 24 -3.64 -9.72 8.55
C TRP A 24 -4.96 -10.30 8.06
N GLU A 25 -4.94 -10.99 6.92
CA GLU A 25 -6.13 -11.57 6.30
C GLU A 25 -7.24 -10.53 6.06
N LEU A 26 -8.51 -10.90 6.25
CA LEU A 26 -9.64 -9.98 6.14
C LEU A 26 -9.83 -9.23 7.47
N THR A 27 -9.60 -7.93 7.47
CA THR A 27 -9.60 -7.09 8.69
C THR A 27 -10.43 -5.82 8.47
N ASP A 28 -11.19 -5.40 9.47
CA ASP A 28 -11.84 -4.09 9.47
C ASP A 28 -10.82 -2.96 9.35
N TYR A 29 -11.16 -1.90 8.61
CA TYR A 29 -10.21 -0.81 8.36
C TYR A 29 -9.83 -0.04 9.62
N ALA A 30 -10.77 0.19 10.55
CA ALA A 30 -10.49 0.89 11.80
C ALA A 30 -9.52 0.08 12.68
N ASP A 31 -9.72 -1.23 12.78
CA ASP A 31 -8.84 -2.14 13.52
C ASP A 31 -7.45 -2.18 12.90
N ALA A 32 -7.36 -2.32 11.57
CA ALA A 32 -6.10 -2.29 10.84
C ALA A 32 -5.37 -0.95 11.02
N PHE A 33 -6.10 0.16 11.06
CA PHE A 33 -5.50 1.48 11.30
C PHE A 33 -4.91 1.62 12.70
N GLU A 34 -5.59 1.10 13.73
CA GLU A 34 -5.03 1.07 15.10
C GLU A 34 -3.79 0.16 15.18
N GLN A 35 -3.81 -1.01 14.54
CA GLN A 35 -2.66 -1.91 14.46
C GLN A 35 -1.46 -1.25 13.75
N GLN A 36 -1.69 -0.50 12.67
CA GLN A 36 -0.64 0.27 12.00
C GLN A 36 -0.01 1.31 12.95
N LYS A 37 -0.82 2.06 13.70
CA LYS A 37 -0.30 3.05 14.66
C LYS A 37 0.56 2.42 15.75
N LEU A 38 0.14 1.27 16.26
CA LEU A 38 0.93 0.49 17.22
C LEU A 38 2.25 0.02 16.60
N ARG A 39 2.21 -0.54 15.39
CA ARG A 39 3.41 -1.03 14.69
C ARG A 39 4.40 0.11 14.36
N VAL A 40 3.89 1.29 13.98
CA VAL A 40 4.73 2.50 13.80
C VAL A 40 5.45 2.87 15.08
N GLU A 41 4.77 2.83 16.23
CA GLU A 41 5.40 3.14 17.51
C GLU A 41 6.44 2.09 17.90
N GLN A 42 6.14 0.81 17.76
CA GLN A 42 7.10 -0.29 17.99
C GLN A 42 8.33 -0.17 17.07
N ARG A 43 8.12 0.20 15.79
CA ARG A 43 9.24 0.43 14.88
C ARG A 43 10.07 1.65 15.30
N ARG A 44 9.43 2.69 15.80
CA ARG A 44 10.09 3.91 16.30
C ARG A 44 10.94 3.65 17.52
N THR A 45 10.48 2.81 18.44
CA THR A 45 11.20 2.43 19.67
C THR A 45 12.25 1.32 19.45
N GLY A 46 12.26 0.70 18.26
CA GLY A 46 13.17 -0.39 17.93
C GLY A 46 12.71 -1.76 18.44
N GLU A 47 11.46 -1.86 18.91
CA GLU A 47 10.85 -3.13 19.36
C GLU A 47 10.59 -4.10 18.20
N CYS A 48 10.45 -3.57 16.97
CA CYS A 48 10.31 -4.38 15.77
C CYS A 48 11.12 -3.81 14.60
N GLY A 49 11.33 -4.65 13.57
CA GLY A 49 11.95 -4.26 12.29
C GLY A 49 10.96 -3.66 11.30
N ASP A 50 11.46 -3.42 10.08
CA ASP A 50 10.65 -3.04 8.93
C ASP A 50 9.74 -4.19 8.52
N ALA A 51 8.51 -3.87 8.10
CA ALA A 51 7.55 -4.88 7.68
C ALA A 51 6.75 -4.42 6.44
N LEU A 52 6.37 -5.38 5.60
CA LEU A 52 5.30 -5.27 4.63
C LEU A 52 4.12 -6.08 5.14
N ILE A 53 3.00 -5.42 5.37
CA ILE A 53 1.79 -6.04 5.89
C ILE A 53 0.75 -6.07 4.78
N PHE A 54 0.25 -7.25 4.46
CA PHE A 54 -0.90 -7.42 3.57
C PHE A 54 -2.18 -7.56 4.37
N THR A 55 -3.27 -7.11 3.79
CA THR A 55 -4.63 -7.33 4.27
C THR A 55 -5.62 -7.18 3.13
N GLU A 56 -6.80 -7.72 3.31
CA GLU A 56 -8.02 -7.33 2.62
C GLU A 56 -8.92 -6.65 3.65
N HIS A 57 -9.77 -5.71 3.25
CA HIS A 57 -10.70 -5.06 4.18
C HIS A 57 -12.13 -5.53 3.97
N THR A 58 -12.94 -5.48 5.02
CA THR A 58 -14.38 -5.40 4.87
C THR A 58 -14.73 -4.14 4.05
N PRO A 59 -15.83 -4.14 3.27
CA PRO A 59 -16.12 -3.03 2.36
C PRO A 59 -16.14 -1.67 3.07
N VAL A 60 -15.29 -0.74 2.59
CA VAL A 60 -15.12 0.58 3.17
C VAL A 60 -14.68 1.62 2.15
N TYR A 61 -15.27 2.82 2.21
CA TYR A 61 -14.71 4.01 1.59
C TYR A 61 -13.80 4.73 2.58
N THR A 62 -12.55 4.99 2.18
CA THR A 62 -11.62 5.78 3.00
C THR A 62 -11.38 7.14 2.36
N MET A 63 -11.62 8.21 3.12
CA MET A 63 -11.35 9.58 2.70
C MET A 63 -9.96 9.99 3.13
N GLY A 64 -9.11 10.39 2.18
CA GLY A 64 -7.78 10.90 2.47
C GLY A 64 -7.76 12.39 2.85
N MET A 65 -6.57 12.95 2.94
CA MET A 65 -6.33 14.33 3.41
C MET A 65 -6.64 15.42 2.36
N ARG A 66 -7.04 15.07 1.15
CA ARG A 66 -7.42 16.03 0.12
C ARG A 66 -8.68 16.79 0.57
N LYS A 67 -8.66 18.13 0.42
CA LYS A 67 -9.72 19.00 0.95
C LYS A 67 -11.13 18.67 0.44
N ASP A 68 -11.22 18.20 -0.79
CA ASP A 68 -12.50 17.95 -1.47
C ASP A 68 -12.92 16.48 -1.44
N SER A 69 -12.25 15.61 -0.65
CA SER A 69 -12.48 14.16 -0.65
C SER A 69 -13.93 13.78 -0.27
N GLU A 70 -14.60 14.58 0.56
CA GLU A 70 -16.01 14.36 0.92
C GLU A 70 -16.97 14.59 -0.26
N GLN A 71 -16.64 15.51 -1.16
CA GLN A 71 -17.47 15.82 -2.34
C GLN A 71 -17.40 14.71 -3.39
N HIS A 72 -16.40 13.83 -3.30
CA HIS A 72 -16.20 12.71 -4.19
C HIS A 72 -16.92 11.44 -3.71
N LEU A 73 -17.62 11.46 -2.58
CA LEU A 73 -18.56 10.41 -2.18
C LEU A 73 -19.91 10.71 -2.85
N LEU A 74 -20.30 9.85 -3.80
CA LEU A 74 -21.53 10.01 -4.58
C LEU A 74 -22.73 9.37 -3.89
N TRP A 75 -22.52 8.25 -3.18
CA TRP A 75 -23.58 7.56 -2.46
C TRP A 75 -23.87 8.23 -1.12
N THR A 76 -25.14 8.29 -0.80
CA THR A 76 -25.62 8.72 0.52
C THR A 76 -25.27 7.69 1.59
N GLU A 77 -25.32 8.08 2.87
CA GLU A 77 -25.13 7.15 3.99
C GLU A 77 -26.09 5.95 3.92
N THR A 78 -27.33 6.19 3.48
CA THR A 78 -28.35 5.13 3.30
C THR A 78 -27.93 4.15 2.21
N GLU A 79 -27.40 4.65 1.09
CA GLU A 79 -26.91 3.80 0.00
C GLU A 79 -25.67 3.00 0.41
N CYS A 80 -24.70 3.64 1.07
CA CYS A 80 -23.52 2.95 1.62
C CYS A 80 -23.96 1.83 2.59
N SER A 81 -24.88 2.13 3.52
CA SER A 81 -25.40 1.13 4.47
C SER A 81 -26.10 -0.02 3.78
N ARG A 82 -26.88 0.24 2.72
CA ARG A 82 -27.56 -0.79 1.94
C ARG A 82 -26.58 -1.72 1.22
N GLN A 83 -25.44 -1.19 0.79
CA GLN A 83 -24.37 -1.94 0.16
C GLN A 83 -23.39 -2.57 1.17
N GLY A 84 -23.61 -2.35 2.47
CA GLY A 84 -22.71 -2.86 3.51
C GLY A 84 -21.33 -2.21 3.50
N ILE A 85 -21.22 -0.97 2.99
CA ILE A 85 -19.97 -0.24 2.88
C ILE A 85 -19.87 0.80 4.00
N ALA A 86 -18.84 0.68 4.82
CA ALA A 86 -18.51 1.68 5.83
C ALA A 86 -17.86 2.93 5.21
N VAL A 87 -17.88 4.06 5.91
CA VAL A 87 -17.17 5.27 5.50
C VAL A 87 -16.22 5.70 6.61
N PHE A 88 -14.93 5.88 6.30
CA PHE A 88 -13.91 6.20 7.28
C PHE A 88 -13.04 7.40 6.84
N LYS A 89 -12.86 8.38 7.76
CA LYS A 89 -11.92 9.50 7.54
C LYS A 89 -10.52 9.08 7.97
N SER A 90 -9.60 9.04 7.00
CA SER A 90 -8.22 8.60 7.19
C SER A 90 -7.26 9.78 7.08
N ASN A 91 -6.06 9.62 7.65
CA ASN A 91 -4.98 10.59 7.53
C ASN A 91 -3.93 10.23 6.45
N ARG A 92 -4.25 9.29 5.55
CA ARG A 92 -3.41 8.99 4.39
C ARG A 92 -3.44 10.14 3.37
N GLY A 93 -2.37 10.26 2.59
CA GLY A 93 -2.39 11.12 1.41
C GLY A 93 -3.44 10.69 0.38
N GLY A 94 -3.78 11.61 -0.50
CA GLY A 94 -4.73 11.36 -1.60
C GLY A 94 -6.19 11.67 -1.23
N ASP A 95 -7.08 11.19 -2.08
CA ASP A 95 -8.52 11.44 -2.11
C ASP A 95 -9.30 10.23 -1.56
N ILE A 96 -10.62 10.15 -1.83
CA ILE A 96 -11.44 8.98 -1.51
C ILE A 96 -11.05 7.77 -2.35
N THR A 97 -11.11 6.59 -1.75
CA THR A 97 -11.00 5.31 -2.47
C THR A 97 -11.85 4.24 -1.79
N TYR A 98 -12.06 3.13 -2.48
CA TYR A 98 -12.72 1.94 -1.99
C TYR A 98 -11.70 0.88 -1.57
N HIS A 99 -12.02 0.17 -0.49
CA HIS A 99 -11.36 -1.09 -0.13
C HIS A 99 -12.43 -2.15 0.13
N GLY A 100 -12.13 -3.40 -0.24
CA GLY A 100 -13.03 -4.54 -0.05
C GLY A 100 -12.35 -5.87 -0.37
N PRO A 101 -13.04 -7.00 -0.14
CA PRO A 101 -12.57 -8.32 -0.52
C PRO A 101 -12.19 -8.37 -2.00
N GLY A 102 -11.12 -9.10 -2.32
CA GLY A 102 -10.57 -9.14 -3.67
C GLY A 102 -9.58 -8.02 -4.00
N GLN A 103 -9.35 -7.07 -3.08
CA GLN A 103 -8.34 -6.03 -3.21
C GLN A 103 -7.20 -6.28 -2.22
N ILE A 104 -5.97 -6.43 -2.68
CA ILE A 104 -4.79 -6.51 -1.81
C ILE A 104 -4.42 -5.10 -1.36
N VAL A 105 -4.50 -4.87 -0.05
CA VAL A 105 -3.94 -3.66 0.57
C VAL A 105 -2.58 -4.01 1.17
N GLY A 106 -1.55 -3.25 0.80
CA GLY A 106 -0.20 -3.38 1.33
C GLY A 106 0.16 -2.17 2.19
N TYR A 107 0.58 -2.43 3.43
CA TYR A 107 1.04 -1.44 4.38
C TYR A 107 2.53 -1.61 4.66
N PRO A 108 3.42 -0.91 3.94
CA PRO A 108 4.84 -0.89 4.29
C PRO A 108 5.06 -0.02 5.53
N ILE A 109 5.46 -0.63 6.64
CA ILE A 109 5.88 0.05 7.86
C ILE A 109 7.40 0.03 7.89
N LEU A 110 8.02 1.06 7.32
CA LEU A 110 9.46 1.14 7.10
C LEU A 110 10.06 2.40 7.73
N SER A 111 11.31 2.32 8.17
CA SER A 111 12.05 3.51 8.56
C SER A 111 12.74 4.15 7.35
N LEU A 112 12.37 5.39 7.05
CA LEU A 112 13.04 6.23 6.04
C LEU A 112 14.10 7.16 6.66
N ALA A 113 14.51 6.94 7.92
CA ALA A 113 15.41 7.84 8.62
C ALA A 113 16.77 8.02 7.93
N HIS A 114 17.26 7.01 7.22
CA HIS A 114 18.51 7.01 6.48
C HIS A 114 18.43 7.78 5.16
N ARG A 115 17.26 7.83 4.51
CA ARG A 115 17.07 8.39 3.17
C ARG A 115 16.27 9.72 3.18
N LYS A 116 15.26 9.84 4.05
CA LYS A 116 14.35 10.99 4.23
C LYS A 116 13.77 11.55 2.93
N ASP A 117 13.46 10.67 1.99
CA ASP A 117 12.91 11.00 0.67
C ASP A 117 11.60 10.24 0.44
N LEU A 118 10.47 10.95 0.66
CA LEU A 118 9.15 10.39 0.48
C LEU A 118 8.78 10.20 -1.00
N HIS A 119 9.31 11.05 -1.89
CA HIS A 119 9.05 10.90 -3.32
C HIS A 119 9.72 9.65 -3.88
N ALA A 120 10.98 9.42 -3.53
CA ALA A 120 11.68 8.22 -3.91
C ALA A 120 11.01 6.96 -3.32
N TYR A 121 10.53 7.00 -2.06
CA TYR A 121 9.75 5.92 -1.47
C TYR A 121 8.46 5.62 -2.25
N LEU A 122 7.71 6.64 -2.67
CA LEU A 122 6.52 6.45 -3.50
C LEU A 122 6.88 5.80 -4.85
N ARG A 123 7.99 6.20 -5.47
CA ARG A 123 8.48 5.59 -6.72
C ARG A 123 8.88 4.14 -6.54
N ASP A 124 9.41 3.76 -5.38
CA ASP A 124 9.71 2.35 -5.08
C ASP A 124 8.44 1.52 -4.93
N ILE A 125 7.40 2.02 -4.23
CA ILE A 125 6.09 1.33 -4.16
C ILE A 125 5.50 1.15 -5.56
N GLU A 126 5.52 2.19 -6.38
CA GLU A 126 5.04 2.11 -7.75
C GLU A 126 5.80 1.06 -8.57
N GLU A 127 7.13 1.01 -8.40
CA GLU A 127 7.98 0.03 -9.09
C GLU A 127 7.64 -1.41 -8.69
N VAL A 128 7.41 -1.67 -7.40
CA VAL A 128 6.96 -2.99 -6.91
C VAL A 128 5.72 -3.45 -7.64
N VAL A 129 4.71 -2.60 -7.72
CA VAL A 129 3.43 -2.95 -8.37
C VAL A 129 3.61 -3.13 -9.88
N ILE A 130 4.37 -2.26 -10.54
CA ILE A 130 4.66 -2.36 -11.98
C ILE A 130 5.35 -3.69 -12.29
N ARG A 131 6.39 -4.08 -11.54
CA ARG A 131 7.08 -5.35 -11.72
C ARG A 131 6.18 -6.54 -11.49
N THR A 132 5.35 -6.48 -10.44
CA THR A 132 4.38 -7.53 -10.16
C THR A 132 3.41 -7.70 -11.33
N LEU A 133 2.83 -6.62 -11.86
CA LEU A 133 1.89 -6.67 -12.99
C LEU A 133 2.55 -7.16 -14.28
N ALA A 134 3.84 -6.87 -14.48
CA ALA A 134 4.60 -7.37 -15.63
C ALA A 134 4.72 -8.91 -15.64
N ILE A 135 4.72 -9.58 -14.48
CA ILE A 135 4.70 -11.05 -14.38
C ILE A 135 3.42 -11.63 -15.01
N TYR A 136 2.31 -10.88 -14.92
CA TYR A 136 1.02 -11.22 -15.54
C TYR A 136 0.88 -10.70 -16.97
N GLY A 137 1.96 -10.22 -17.58
CA GLY A 137 1.96 -9.72 -18.96
C GLY A 137 1.31 -8.34 -19.15
N LEU A 138 1.00 -7.62 -18.07
CA LEU A 138 0.37 -6.31 -18.13
C LEU A 138 1.41 -5.18 -18.18
N ALA A 139 1.32 -4.33 -19.20
CA ALA A 139 2.15 -3.14 -19.34
C ALA A 139 1.58 -1.99 -18.49
N ALA A 140 1.92 -2.01 -17.20
CA ALA A 140 1.50 -0.99 -16.24
C ALA A 140 2.52 0.14 -16.15
N ALA A 141 2.04 1.37 -15.89
CA ALA A 141 2.87 2.56 -15.85
C ALA A 141 2.40 3.57 -14.78
N ARG A 142 3.29 4.49 -14.48
CA ARG A 142 2.99 5.73 -13.77
C ARG A 142 2.27 6.70 -14.68
N ARG A 143 1.36 7.51 -14.13
CA ARG A 143 0.73 8.62 -14.85
C ARG A 143 1.16 9.94 -14.22
N GLU A 144 1.64 10.86 -15.03
CA GLU A 144 2.09 12.17 -14.56
C GLU A 144 0.96 12.93 -13.84
N GLY A 145 1.27 13.53 -12.70
CA GLY A 145 0.30 14.27 -11.87
C GLY A 145 -0.70 13.40 -11.09
N ASN A 146 -0.70 12.07 -11.30
CA ASN A 146 -1.66 11.16 -10.67
C ASN A 146 -0.96 9.97 -10.00
N THR A 147 -0.86 9.99 -8.68
CA THR A 147 -0.27 8.90 -7.91
C THR A 147 -1.06 7.60 -8.08
N GLY A 148 -0.36 6.49 -8.27
CA GLY A 148 -0.94 5.16 -8.48
C GLY A 148 -0.46 4.50 -9.77
N ILE A 149 -0.96 3.31 -10.08
CA ILE A 149 -0.55 2.53 -11.25
C ILE A 149 -1.70 2.39 -12.23
N TRP A 150 -1.36 2.54 -13.50
CA TRP A 150 -2.31 2.68 -14.58
C TRP A 150 -1.99 1.74 -15.73
N LEU A 151 -3.04 1.28 -16.41
CA LEU A 151 -2.96 0.59 -17.69
C LEU A 151 -3.47 1.53 -18.79
N SER A 152 -2.72 1.64 -19.88
CA SER A 152 -3.03 2.50 -21.05
C SER A 152 -3.34 3.96 -20.69
N ASN A 153 -2.77 4.51 -19.62
CA ASN A 153 -3.00 5.86 -19.09
C ASN A 153 -4.45 6.19 -18.69
N ALA A 154 -5.37 5.24 -18.79
CA ALA A 154 -6.80 5.48 -18.60
C ALA A 154 -7.40 4.63 -17.48
N ARG A 155 -6.91 3.42 -17.26
CA ARG A 155 -7.47 2.49 -16.28
C ARG A 155 -6.56 2.34 -15.07
N LYS A 156 -7.01 2.82 -13.92
CA LYS A 156 -6.26 2.72 -12.66
C LYS A 156 -6.45 1.34 -12.06
N ILE A 157 -5.37 0.61 -11.86
CA ILE A 157 -5.38 -0.71 -11.25
C ILE A 157 -4.91 -0.71 -9.78
N CYS A 158 -4.09 0.27 -9.40
CA CYS A 158 -3.61 0.39 -8.03
C CYS A 158 -3.67 1.84 -7.55
N ALA A 159 -4.28 2.05 -6.39
CA ALA A 159 -4.25 3.32 -5.66
C ALA A 159 -3.08 3.32 -4.67
N ILE A 160 -2.45 4.49 -4.45
CA ILE A 160 -1.38 4.67 -3.49
C ILE A 160 -1.69 5.91 -2.65
N GLY A 161 -1.65 5.75 -1.33
CA GLY A 161 -1.82 6.84 -0.38
C GLY A 161 -1.10 6.51 0.91
N VAL A 162 -0.04 7.26 1.22
CA VAL A 162 0.86 7.01 2.35
C VAL A 162 0.80 8.13 3.37
N ALA A 163 1.28 7.84 4.57
CA ALA A 163 1.61 8.83 5.58
C ALA A 163 2.93 8.49 6.25
N VAL A 164 3.53 9.48 6.93
CA VAL A 164 4.81 9.33 7.62
C VAL A 164 4.72 9.97 8.98
N ARG A 165 5.18 9.25 10.02
CA ARG A 165 5.35 9.77 11.37
C ARG A 165 6.76 9.47 11.86
N SER A 166 7.52 10.50 12.21
CA SER A 166 8.93 10.36 12.65
C SER A 166 9.78 9.57 11.65
N TRP A 167 9.58 9.79 10.36
CA TRP A 167 10.22 9.08 9.25
C TRP A 167 9.93 7.57 9.21
N ILE A 168 8.82 7.12 9.82
CA ILE A 168 8.30 5.77 9.67
C ILE A 168 7.02 5.86 8.85
N THR A 169 6.95 5.05 7.81
CA THR A 169 5.83 5.00 6.87
C THR A 169 4.65 4.21 7.44
N TYR A 170 3.45 4.53 7.01
CA TYR A 170 2.24 3.75 7.22
C TYR A 170 1.21 4.07 6.14
N HIS A 171 0.08 3.35 6.12
CA HIS A 171 -0.73 3.20 4.91
C HIS A 171 0.12 2.64 3.77
N GLY A 172 -0.27 2.81 2.52
CA GLY A 172 0.50 2.25 1.42
C GLY A 172 -0.24 2.21 0.11
N PHE A 173 -0.51 1.01 -0.41
CA PHE A 173 -1.12 0.81 -1.71
C PHE A 173 -2.30 -0.16 -1.65
N ALA A 174 -3.17 -0.08 -2.63
CA ALA A 174 -4.33 -0.94 -2.80
C ALA A 174 -4.39 -1.41 -4.27
N LEU A 175 -4.05 -2.68 -4.50
CA LEU A 175 -4.07 -3.33 -5.82
C LEU A 175 -5.38 -4.07 -6.01
N ASN A 176 -6.14 -3.71 -7.03
CA ASN A 176 -7.35 -4.40 -7.41
C ASN A 176 -7.00 -5.73 -8.09
N VAL A 177 -7.22 -6.86 -7.40
CA VAL A 177 -7.07 -8.20 -8.00
C VAL A 177 -8.40 -8.65 -8.60
N CYS A 178 -9.42 -8.82 -7.78
CA CYS A 178 -10.77 -9.22 -8.20
C CYS A 178 -11.87 -8.64 -7.28
N PRO A 179 -11.81 -7.35 -6.88
CA PRO A 179 -12.85 -6.77 -6.03
C PRO A 179 -14.16 -6.62 -6.80
N ASP A 180 -15.27 -6.43 -6.07
CA ASP A 180 -16.50 -5.99 -6.70
C ASP A 180 -16.33 -4.57 -7.25
N MET A 181 -16.22 -4.47 -8.57
CA MET A 181 -15.97 -3.21 -9.26
C MET A 181 -17.17 -2.24 -9.20
N ALA A 182 -18.40 -2.73 -8.97
CA ALA A 182 -19.58 -1.89 -8.83
C ALA A 182 -19.51 -0.98 -7.58
N HIS A 183 -18.74 -1.36 -6.58
CA HIS A 183 -18.53 -0.52 -5.40
C HIS A 183 -17.74 0.77 -5.70
N PHE A 184 -17.02 0.85 -6.81
CA PHE A 184 -16.37 2.10 -7.24
C PHE A 184 -17.36 3.11 -7.80
N ASP A 185 -18.59 2.73 -8.17
CA ASP A 185 -19.64 3.63 -8.65
C ASP A 185 -20.14 4.61 -7.57
N GLY A 186 -19.92 4.29 -6.30
CA GLY A 186 -20.26 5.14 -5.17
C GLY A 186 -19.31 6.30 -4.92
N ILE A 187 -18.22 6.42 -5.69
CA ILE A 187 -17.22 7.48 -5.51
C ILE A 187 -16.72 8.03 -6.84
N VAL A 188 -16.13 9.23 -6.81
CA VAL A 188 -15.26 9.72 -7.90
C VAL A 188 -13.82 9.38 -7.49
N PRO A 189 -13.21 8.30 -8.02
CA PRO A 189 -11.91 7.87 -7.53
C PRO A 189 -10.83 8.90 -7.87
N CYS A 190 -10.19 9.50 -6.86
CA CYS A 190 -8.97 10.31 -6.97
C CYS A 190 -8.87 11.29 -8.15
N GLY A 191 -9.96 12.02 -8.45
CA GLY A 191 -9.94 13.04 -9.51
C GLY A 191 -9.78 12.48 -10.92
N ILE A 192 -10.16 11.23 -11.14
CA ILE A 192 -10.23 10.63 -12.47
C ILE A 192 -11.48 11.18 -13.16
N SER A 193 -11.32 12.33 -13.83
CA SER A 193 -12.36 12.88 -14.70
C SER A 193 -12.37 12.25 -16.10
N ASP A 194 -11.27 11.57 -16.45
CA ASP A 194 -10.98 11.10 -17.82
C ASP A 194 -10.47 9.65 -17.85
N GLY A 195 -10.82 8.84 -16.85
CA GLY A 195 -10.39 7.45 -16.75
C GLY A 195 -11.37 6.58 -15.98
N SER A 196 -11.00 5.33 -15.78
CA SER A 196 -11.77 4.33 -15.04
C SER A 196 -10.88 3.58 -14.04
N VAL A 197 -11.51 2.74 -13.23
CA VAL A 197 -10.81 1.77 -12.36
C VAL A 197 -10.92 0.39 -12.99
N THR A 198 -9.89 -0.42 -12.84
CA THR A 198 -9.87 -1.80 -13.32
C THR A 198 -9.28 -2.75 -12.27
N SER A 199 -9.29 -4.04 -12.55
CA SER A 199 -8.72 -5.09 -11.72
C SER A 199 -7.89 -6.07 -12.55
N LEU A 200 -7.04 -6.84 -11.88
CA LEU A 200 -6.21 -7.86 -12.54
C LEU A 200 -7.07 -8.91 -13.26
N ALA A 201 -8.13 -9.38 -12.59
CA ALA A 201 -9.07 -10.35 -13.18
C ALA A 201 -9.77 -9.80 -14.43
N ASN A 202 -10.17 -8.52 -14.43
CA ASN A 202 -10.80 -7.90 -15.60
C ASN A 202 -9.83 -7.73 -16.78
N GLU A 203 -8.57 -7.46 -16.51
CA GLU A 203 -7.56 -7.27 -17.58
C GLU A 203 -7.07 -8.60 -18.18
N LEU A 204 -7.13 -9.69 -17.40
CA LEU A 204 -6.73 -11.02 -17.86
C LEU A 204 -7.91 -11.85 -18.39
N ASP A 205 -9.15 -11.44 -18.11
CA ASP A 205 -10.38 -12.20 -18.39
C ASP A 205 -10.35 -13.62 -17.78
N GLU A 206 -9.76 -13.72 -16.57
CA GLU A 206 -9.64 -14.99 -15.85
C GLU A 206 -9.66 -14.81 -14.34
N ALA A 207 -9.90 -15.91 -13.61
CA ALA A 207 -9.79 -15.93 -12.15
C ALA A 207 -8.31 -15.83 -11.72
N VAL A 208 -8.03 -14.97 -10.74
CA VAL A 208 -6.68 -14.73 -10.24
C VAL A 208 -6.60 -15.13 -8.77
N ASP A 209 -5.57 -15.89 -8.41
CA ASP A 209 -5.29 -16.27 -7.02
C ASP A 209 -4.63 -15.12 -6.26
N ILE A 210 -5.37 -14.58 -5.28
CA ILE A 210 -4.90 -13.49 -4.41
C ILE A 210 -3.63 -13.88 -3.64
N ALA A 211 -3.53 -15.13 -3.18
CA ALA A 211 -2.37 -15.59 -2.43
C ALA A 211 -1.11 -15.62 -3.31
N GLU A 212 -1.24 -16.01 -4.57
CA GLU A 212 -0.13 -15.93 -5.53
C GLU A 212 0.29 -14.48 -5.77
N VAL A 213 -0.66 -13.56 -5.96
CA VAL A 213 -0.34 -12.13 -6.16
C VAL A 213 0.35 -11.54 -4.93
N LYS A 214 -0.10 -11.85 -3.70
CA LYS A 214 0.58 -11.45 -2.46
C LYS A 214 2.02 -11.97 -2.41
N ALA A 215 2.25 -13.23 -2.78
CA ALA A 215 3.58 -13.82 -2.82
C ALA A 215 4.51 -13.11 -3.83
N ARG A 216 4.00 -12.79 -5.04
CA ARG A 216 4.76 -12.03 -6.06
C ARG A 216 5.08 -10.61 -5.58
N LEU A 217 4.09 -9.90 -5.02
CA LEU A 217 4.30 -8.57 -4.43
C LEU A 217 5.39 -8.59 -3.35
N ALA A 218 5.39 -9.59 -2.47
CA ALA A 218 6.40 -9.72 -1.42
C ALA A 218 7.82 -9.90 -1.97
N VAL A 219 7.97 -10.70 -3.04
CA VAL A 219 9.26 -10.92 -3.71
C VAL A 219 9.75 -9.61 -4.34
N GLU A 220 8.92 -8.95 -5.17
CA GLU A 220 9.30 -7.70 -5.83
C GLU A 220 9.55 -6.58 -4.83
N PHE A 221 8.77 -6.51 -3.75
CA PHE A 221 8.98 -5.55 -2.67
C PHE A 221 10.37 -5.70 -2.05
N LYS A 222 10.73 -6.92 -1.65
CA LYS A 222 12.06 -7.19 -1.08
C LYS A 222 13.19 -6.85 -2.06
N GLN A 223 13.01 -7.11 -3.35
CA GLN A 223 14.02 -6.79 -4.36
C GLN A 223 14.20 -5.28 -4.55
N VAL A 224 13.09 -4.53 -4.70
CA VAL A 224 13.14 -3.08 -4.91
C VAL A 224 13.73 -2.39 -3.68
N PHE A 225 13.24 -2.69 -2.49
CA PHE A 225 13.68 -2.02 -1.26
C PHE A 225 15.07 -2.42 -0.79
N ARG A 226 15.57 -3.62 -1.14
CA ARG A 226 16.98 -3.98 -0.90
C ARG A 226 17.95 -3.14 -1.73
N ASN A 227 17.56 -2.76 -2.94
CA ASN A 227 18.40 -1.97 -3.86
C ASN A 227 18.30 -0.45 -3.60
N SER A 228 17.35 -0.04 -2.77
CA SER A 228 17.08 1.38 -2.44
C SER A 228 17.72 1.82 -1.11
N THR A 229 18.40 0.91 -0.40
CA THR A 229 19.20 1.15 0.81
C THR A 229 20.66 1.27 0.46
#